data_3bf9e305f90b5533f235049c29caa0e3
#
_entry.id   3bf9e305f90b5533f235049c29caa0e3
#
_cell.length_a   1.000
_cell.length_b   1.000
_cell.length_c   1.000
_cell.angle_alpha   90.00
_cell.angle_beta   90.00
_cell.angle_gamma   90.00
#
_symmetry.space_group_name_H-M   'P 1'
#
loop_
_entity.id
_entity.type
_entity.pdbx_description
1 polymer ?
#
loop_
_entity_poly.entity_id
_entity_poly.type
_entity_poly.pdbx_seq_one_letter_code
_entity_poly.pdbx_strand_id
1 'polypeptide(L)'
;MSAHPYDVLSLNNGANIIFTPCPGTKTQNLADSIATLKAAKTHMLLSLMPQKELEKNNVETINSECNKHDITWFHLPINDDEAPKQPFTSSWNTHKTDILQAIQHKQTIAIHCKGGTGRTGLVAALILNSAGYTKEEVYSLVQYIRPKALTIELQKEYFESFSR
;
A
#
# COMPACT_ATOMS: atom_id res chain seq x y z
N MET A 1 10.68 -4.38 -22.80
CA MET A 1 10.35 -3.37 -21.77
C MET A 1 10.17 -4.02 -20.42
N SER A 2 10.63 -3.37 -19.38
CA SER A 2 10.44 -3.87 -18.02
C SER A 2 9.01 -3.73 -17.57
N ALA A 3 8.49 -4.74 -16.87
CA ALA A 3 7.19 -4.65 -16.23
C ALA A 3 7.25 -3.65 -15.08
N HIS A 4 6.08 -3.19 -14.64
CA HIS A 4 5.98 -2.30 -13.48
C HIS A 4 6.61 -3.01 -12.26
N PRO A 5 7.53 -2.33 -11.55
CA PRO A 5 8.25 -2.98 -10.45
C PRO A 5 7.40 -3.16 -9.21
N TYR A 6 7.60 -4.27 -8.52
CA TYR A 6 6.95 -4.52 -7.24
C TYR A 6 7.73 -5.58 -6.46
N ASP A 7 7.55 -5.59 -5.14
CA ASP A 7 8.14 -6.60 -4.27
C ASP A 7 7.07 -7.20 -3.38
N VAL A 8 7.17 -8.50 -3.12
CA VAL A 8 6.15 -9.24 -2.39
C VAL A 8 6.65 -9.63 -1.01
N LEU A 9 5.87 -9.28 0.01
CA LEU A 9 6.04 -9.78 1.36
C LEU A 9 5.03 -10.88 1.59
N SER A 10 5.49 -12.11 1.74
CA SER A 10 4.62 -13.25 2.00
C SER A 10 4.40 -13.43 3.49
N LEU A 11 3.15 -13.57 3.91
CA LEU A 11 2.79 -13.71 5.31
C LEU A 11 2.66 -15.18 5.72
N ASN A 12 2.66 -15.43 7.02
CA ASN A 12 2.63 -16.79 7.58
C ASN A 12 1.39 -17.59 7.14
N ASN A 13 0.27 -16.92 6.93
CA ASN A 13 -0.97 -17.61 6.55
C ASN A 13 -1.14 -17.79 5.04
N GLY A 14 -0.19 -17.30 4.23
CA GLY A 14 -0.28 -17.37 2.77
C GLY A 14 -0.81 -16.11 2.10
N ALA A 15 -1.22 -15.08 2.86
CA ALA A 15 -1.55 -13.79 2.29
C ALA A 15 -0.26 -13.09 1.84
N ASN A 16 -0.38 -12.11 0.95
CA ASN A 16 0.76 -11.34 0.46
C ASN A 16 0.47 -9.85 0.51
N ILE A 17 1.51 -9.07 0.82
CA ILE A 17 1.48 -7.62 0.68
C ILE A 17 2.51 -7.24 -0.38
N ILE A 18 2.06 -6.52 -1.41
CA ILE A 18 2.92 -6.02 -2.47
C ILE A 18 3.26 -4.56 -2.17
N PHE A 19 4.56 -4.25 -2.21
CA PHE A 19 5.09 -2.90 -2.10
C PHE A 19 5.44 -2.44 -3.52
N THR A 20 4.86 -1.35 -3.97
CA THR A 20 5.05 -0.90 -5.35
C THR A 20 5.06 0.62 -5.45
N PRO A 21 5.86 1.19 -6.37
CA PRO A 21 5.73 2.60 -6.68
C PRO A 21 4.43 2.87 -7.42
N CYS A 22 4.13 4.14 -7.64
CA CYS A 22 2.88 4.53 -8.28
C CYS A 22 2.77 3.93 -9.69
N PRO A 23 1.70 3.16 -9.96
CA PRO A 23 1.46 2.64 -11.30
C PRO A 23 1.36 3.79 -12.32
N GLY A 24 1.93 3.58 -13.50
CA GLY A 24 1.91 4.58 -14.56
C GLY A 24 3.03 5.61 -14.50
N THR A 25 3.92 5.54 -13.50
CA THR A 25 5.01 6.51 -13.35
C THR A 25 6.40 5.92 -13.65
N LYS A 26 6.45 4.65 -14.01
CA LYS A 26 7.69 3.95 -14.38
C LYS A 26 7.66 3.61 -15.87
N THR A 27 8.17 2.44 -16.26
CA THR A 27 8.30 2.09 -17.68
C THR A 27 6.97 1.77 -18.35
N GLN A 28 6.01 1.22 -17.62
CA GLN A 28 4.69 0.91 -18.16
C GLN A 28 3.70 2.05 -17.87
N ASN A 29 2.74 2.23 -18.78
CA ASN A 29 1.64 3.17 -18.56
C ASN A 29 0.71 2.64 -17.44
N LEU A 30 -0.30 3.42 -17.07
CA LEU A 30 -1.18 3.04 -15.97
C LEU A 30 -1.90 1.71 -16.24
N ALA A 31 -2.50 1.56 -17.41
CA ALA A 31 -3.25 0.34 -17.75
C ALA A 31 -2.36 -0.91 -17.67
N ASP A 32 -1.16 -0.84 -18.25
CA ASP A 32 -0.25 -1.98 -18.25
C ASP A 32 0.32 -2.25 -16.87
N SER A 33 0.54 -1.20 -16.07
CA SER A 33 1.00 -1.34 -14.68
C SER A 33 -0.03 -2.09 -13.84
N ILE A 34 -1.31 -1.73 -13.98
CA ILE A 34 -2.39 -2.40 -13.25
C ILE A 34 -2.51 -3.84 -13.73
N ALA A 35 -2.36 -4.09 -15.04
CA ALA A 35 -2.36 -5.46 -15.57
C ALA A 35 -1.21 -6.29 -14.97
N THR A 36 -0.03 -5.70 -14.79
CA THR A 36 1.10 -6.36 -14.13
C THR A 36 0.75 -6.75 -12.69
N LEU A 37 0.13 -5.83 -11.94
CA LEU A 37 -0.31 -6.14 -10.57
C LEU A 37 -1.39 -7.23 -10.55
N LYS A 38 -2.29 -7.22 -11.50
CA LYS A 38 -3.30 -8.27 -11.62
C LYS A 38 -2.66 -9.63 -11.89
N ALA A 39 -1.66 -9.68 -12.76
CA ALA A 39 -0.91 -10.90 -13.05
C ALA A 39 -0.18 -11.42 -11.81
N ALA A 40 0.19 -10.53 -10.88
CA ALA A 40 0.77 -10.89 -9.59
C ALA A 40 -0.31 -11.28 -8.56
N LYS A 41 -1.56 -11.45 -9.01
CA LYS A 41 -2.71 -11.91 -8.22
C LYS A 41 -3.23 -10.90 -7.21
N THR A 42 -3.03 -9.60 -7.47
CA THR A 42 -3.55 -8.54 -6.61
C THR A 42 -5.08 -8.56 -6.59
N HIS A 43 -5.66 -8.61 -5.40
CA HIS A 43 -7.10 -8.53 -5.18
C HIS A 43 -7.53 -7.12 -4.81
N MET A 44 -6.65 -6.37 -4.15
CA MET A 44 -6.96 -5.05 -3.62
C MET A 44 -5.74 -4.15 -3.78
N LEU A 45 -5.96 -2.91 -4.22
CA LEU A 45 -4.92 -1.89 -4.33
C LEU A 45 -5.25 -0.73 -3.42
N LEU A 46 -4.31 -0.36 -2.56
CA LEU A 46 -4.42 0.80 -1.68
C LEU A 46 -3.57 1.93 -2.24
N SER A 47 -4.21 3.03 -2.59
CA SER A 47 -3.51 4.24 -3.08
C SER A 47 -3.36 5.24 -1.95
N LEU A 48 -2.13 5.64 -1.68
CA LEU A 48 -1.81 6.52 -0.55
C LEU A 48 -1.55 7.96 -0.97
N MET A 49 -1.52 8.24 -2.26
CA MET A 49 -1.29 9.60 -2.76
C MET A 49 -2.60 10.39 -2.73
N PRO A 50 -2.61 11.62 -2.19
CA PRO A 50 -3.78 12.47 -2.27
C PRO A 50 -4.21 12.71 -3.71
N GLN A 51 -5.47 13.09 -3.92
CA GLN A 51 -6.04 13.28 -5.26
C GLN A 51 -5.20 14.23 -6.13
N LYS A 52 -4.74 15.34 -5.56
CA LYS A 52 -3.90 16.30 -6.30
C LYS A 52 -2.59 15.67 -6.77
N GLU A 53 -2.00 14.80 -5.96
CA GLU A 53 -0.75 14.13 -6.32
C GLU A 53 -1.01 13.10 -7.42
N LEU A 54 -2.13 12.38 -7.36
CA LEU A 54 -2.52 11.48 -8.45
C LEU A 54 -2.70 12.24 -9.76
N GLU A 55 -3.38 13.39 -9.72
CA GLU A 55 -3.59 14.24 -10.90
C GLU A 55 -2.26 14.76 -11.47
N LYS A 56 -1.38 15.20 -10.58
CA LYS A 56 -0.06 15.71 -10.98
C LYS A 56 0.76 14.64 -11.71
N ASN A 57 0.55 13.38 -11.37
CA ASN A 57 1.25 12.25 -11.99
C ASN A 57 0.44 11.62 -13.13
N ASN A 58 -0.69 12.22 -13.52
CA ASN A 58 -1.55 11.75 -14.62
C ASN A 58 -2.06 10.33 -14.42
N VAL A 59 -2.37 9.99 -13.17
CA VAL A 59 -2.90 8.65 -12.83
C VAL A 59 -4.22 8.74 -12.05
N GLU A 60 -4.96 9.82 -12.23
CA GLU A 60 -6.24 10.05 -11.54
C GLU A 60 -7.32 9.03 -11.93
N THR A 61 -7.13 8.30 -13.02
CA THR A 61 -8.08 7.26 -13.46
C THR A 61 -7.75 5.89 -12.87
N ILE A 62 -6.87 5.82 -11.88
CA ILE A 62 -6.42 4.55 -11.30
C ILE A 62 -7.59 3.68 -10.79
N ASN A 63 -8.61 4.29 -10.20
CA ASN A 63 -9.79 3.56 -9.74
C ASN A 63 -10.48 2.84 -10.91
N SER A 64 -10.67 3.56 -12.01
CA SER A 64 -11.28 3.02 -13.23
C SER A 64 -10.47 1.85 -13.80
N GLU A 65 -9.15 1.99 -13.81
CA GLU A 65 -8.28 0.91 -14.29
C GLU A 65 -8.36 -0.32 -13.38
N CYS A 66 -8.41 -0.12 -12.06
CA CYS A 66 -8.59 -1.23 -11.13
C CYS A 66 -9.90 -1.96 -11.39
N ASN A 67 -11.00 -1.21 -11.63
CA ASN A 67 -12.29 -1.81 -11.93
C ASN A 67 -12.25 -2.71 -13.17
N LYS A 68 -11.52 -2.29 -14.19
CA LYS A 68 -11.39 -3.08 -15.44
C LYS A 68 -10.70 -4.42 -15.19
N HIS A 69 -9.93 -4.55 -14.13
CA HIS A 69 -9.18 -5.75 -13.81
C HIS A 69 -9.73 -6.50 -12.59
N ASP A 70 -10.92 -6.14 -12.12
CA ASP A 70 -11.53 -6.74 -10.92
C ASP A 70 -10.64 -6.62 -9.68
N ILE A 71 -9.95 -5.47 -9.55
CA ILE A 71 -9.18 -5.14 -8.36
C ILE A 71 -9.99 -4.15 -7.54
N THR A 72 -10.23 -4.45 -6.28
CA THR A 72 -10.85 -3.51 -5.34
C THR A 72 -9.87 -2.38 -5.06
N TRP A 73 -10.33 -1.13 -5.20
CA TRP A 73 -9.47 0.04 -4.97
C TRP A 73 -9.96 0.82 -3.76
N PHE A 74 -9.05 1.08 -2.82
CA PHE A 74 -9.31 1.97 -1.68
C PHE A 74 -8.30 3.11 -1.68
N HIS A 75 -8.77 4.30 -1.34
CA HIS A 75 -7.96 5.51 -1.30
C HIS A 75 -7.75 5.90 0.17
N LEU A 76 -6.50 5.83 0.63
CA LEU A 76 -6.11 6.18 2.00
C LEU A 76 -5.03 7.27 1.93
N PRO A 77 -5.41 8.53 1.70
CA PRO A 77 -4.45 9.58 1.35
C PRO A 77 -3.57 10.01 2.52
N ILE A 78 -2.27 10.10 2.25
CA ILE A 78 -1.26 10.63 3.16
C ILE A 78 -0.39 11.58 2.34
N ASN A 79 -0.16 12.81 2.84
CA ASN A 79 0.79 13.71 2.19
C ASN A 79 2.20 13.14 2.30
N ASP A 80 3.03 13.38 1.26
CA ASP A 80 4.38 12.84 1.21
C ASP A 80 5.21 13.34 2.41
N ASP A 81 6.01 12.44 2.98
CA ASP A 81 6.89 12.68 4.14
C ASP A 81 6.16 13.12 5.41
N GLU A 82 4.83 13.03 5.46
CA GLU A 82 4.04 13.39 6.63
C GLU A 82 3.46 12.17 7.32
N ALA A 83 2.99 12.36 8.54
CA ALA A 83 2.20 11.38 9.24
C ALA A 83 0.75 11.41 8.72
N PRO A 84 0.01 10.30 8.85
CA PRO A 84 -1.42 10.30 8.51
C PRO A 84 -2.20 11.35 9.30
N LYS A 85 -3.16 11.98 8.62
CA LYS A 85 -4.06 12.97 9.20
C LYS A 85 -5.51 12.50 9.06
N GLN A 86 -6.46 13.39 9.32
CA GLN A 86 -7.88 13.04 9.37
C GLN A 86 -8.40 12.36 8.09
N PRO A 87 -8.04 12.80 6.88
CA PRO A 87 -8.51 12.09 5.68
C PRO A 87 -8.10 10.63 5.64
N PHE A 88 -6.87 10.33 6.06
CA PHE A 88 -6.41 8.94 6.17
C PHE A 88 -7.17 8.20 7.26
N THR A 89 -7.29 8.79 8.44
CA THR A 89 -7.94 8.16 9.59
C THR A 89 -9.38 7.78 9.27
N SER A 90 -10.12 8.68 8.64
CA SER A 90 -11.51 8.40 8.22
C SER A 90 -11.57 7.24 7.24
N SER A 91 -10.69 7.23 6.24
CA SER A 91 -10.66 6.18 5.23
C SER A 91 -10.20 4.84 5.83
N TRP A 92 -9.19 4.87 6.69
CA TRP A 92 -8.73 3.68 7.41
C TRP A 92 -9.86 3.06 8.22
N ASN A 93 -10.58 3.86 8.99
CA ASN A 93 -11.70 3.37 9.80
C ASN A 93 -12.81 2.77 8.94
N THR A 94 -13.05 3.33 7.76
CA THR A 94 -14.06 2.82 6.82
C THR A 94 -13.63 1.48 6.22
N HIS A 95 -12.36 1.32 5.85
CA HIS A 95 -11.92 0.18 5.03
C HIS A 95 -11.14 -0.88 5.81
N LYS A 96 -10.77 -0.63 7.05
CA LYS A 96 -9.94 -1.50 7.87
C LYS A 96 -10.46 -2.94 7.93
N THR A 97 -11.76 -3.12 8.13
CA THR A 97 -12.35 -4.46 8.23
C THR A 97 -12.15 -5.25 6.94
N ASP A 98 -12.40 -4.62 5.79
CA ASP A 98 -12.23 -5.28 4.49
C ASP A 98 -10.77 -5.62 4.22
N ILE A 99 -9.85 -4.72 4.60
CA ILE A 99 -8.42 -4.94 4.46
C ILE A 99 -7.97 -6.15 5.28
N LEU A 100 -8.38 -6.20 6.55
CA LEU A 100 -8.01 -7.29 7.44
C LEU A 100 -8.65 -8.62 7.02
N GLN A 101 -9.87 -8.58 6.50
CA GLN A 101 -10.51 -9.77 5.94
C GLN A 101 -9.75 -10.31 4.73
N ALA A 102 -9.24 -9.43 3.86
CA ALA A 102 -8.43 -9.86 2.72
C ALA A 102 -7.19 -10.62 3.21
N ILE A 103 -6.54 -10.14 4.28
CA ILE A 103 -5.41 -10.86 4.88
C ILE A 103 -5.86 -12.22 5.42
N GLN A 104 -6.97 -12.28 6.13
CA GLN A 104 -7.50 -13.54 6.67
C GLN A 104 -7.82 -14.55 5.57
N HIS A 105 -8.31 -14.06 4.43
CA HIS A 105 -8.68 -14.90 3.29
C HIS A 105 -7.49 -15.23 2.38
N LYS A 106 -6.28 -14.95 2.85
CA LYS A 106 -5.03 -15.29 2.13
C LYS A 106 -4.92 -14.59 0.77
N GLN A 107 -5.51 -13.41 0.67
CA GLN A 107 -5.49 -12.61 -0.55
C GLN A 107 -4.23 -11.75 -0.63
N THR A 108 -4.02 -11.13 -1.78
CA THR A 108 -2.89 -10.25 -2.05
C THR A 108 -3.37 -8.81 -2.09
N ILE A 109 -2.76 -7.97 -1.25
CA ILE A 109 -3.01 -6.53 -1.20
C ILE A 109 -1.77 -5.81 -1.71
N ALA A 110 -1.94 -4.94 -2.72
CA ALA A 110 -0.86 -4.08 -3.17
C ALA A 110 -1.04 -2.69 -2.56
N ILE A 111 0.08 -2.07 -2.19
CA ILE A 111 0.09 -0.74 -1.58
C ILE A 111 1.07 0.11 -2.36
N HIS A 112 0.66 1.32 -2.76
CA HIS A 112 1.55 2.23 -3.45
C HIS A 112 1.48 3.65 -2.88
N CYS A 113 2.61 4.33 -2.95
CA CYS A 113 2.70 5.78 -2.85
C CYS A 113 3.42 6.26 -4.11
N LYS A 114 4.26 7.30 -4.06
CA LYS A 114 5.01 7.68 -5.27
C LYS A 114 6.15 6.69 -5.54
N GLY A 115 7.01 6.46 -4.54
CA GLY A 115 8.17 5.57 -4.67
C GLY A 115 8.00 4.16 -4.12
N GLY A 116 6.96 3.91 -3.33
CA GLY A 116 6.70 2.58 -2.78
C GLY A 116 7.49 2.24 -1.53
N THR A 117 7.99 3.22 -0.80
CA THR A 117 8.81 3.00 0.40
C THR A 117 8.21 3.61 1.67
N GLY A 118 8.13 4.96 1.74
CA GLY A 118 7.78 5.64 3.00
C GLY A 118 6.34 5.43 3.44
N ARG A 119 5.41 6.04 2.73
CA ARG A 119 3.98 5.89 3.04
C ARG A 119 3.53 4.44 2.89
N THR A 120 4.04 3.74 1.87
CA THR A 120 3.73 2.33 1.63
C THR A 120 4.20 1.47 2.81
N GLY A 121 5.43 1.66 3.27
CA GLY A 121 5.95 0.92 4.41
C GLY A 121 5.17 1.19 5.68
N LEU A 122 4.75 2.44 5.91
CA LEU A 122 3.94 2.78 7.07
C LEU A 122 2.59 2.05 7.05
N VAL A 123 1.87 2.11 5.93
CA VAL A 123 0.55 1.47 5.86
C VAL A 123 0.67 -0.05 5.95
N ALA A 124 1.68 -0.64 5.31
CA ALA A 124 1.96 -2.07 5.48
C ALA A 124 2.16 -2.41 6.96
N ALA A 125 2.89 -1.55 7.68
CA ALA A 125 3.12 -1.74 9.11
C ALA A 125 1.83 -1.69 9.92
N LEU A 126 0.94 -0.75 9.62
CA LEU A 126 -0.35 -0.65 10.31
C LEU A 126 -1.20 -1.91 10.08
N ILE A 127 -1.21 -2.40 8.85
CA ILE A 127 -1.95 -3.61 8.50
C ILE A 127 -1.39 -4.82 9.25
N LEU A 128 -0.08 -5.00 9.23
CA LEU A 128 0.57 -6.13 9.91
C LEU A 128 0.32 -6.09 11.41
N ASN A 129 0.48 -4.94 12.04
CA ASN A 129 0.24 -4.80 13.47
C ASN A 129 -1.23 -5.09 13.80
N SER A 130 -2.15 -4.61 12.98
CA SER A 130 -3.58 -4.89 13.15
C SER A 130 -3.91 -6.37 12.95
N ALA A 131 -3.14 -7.07 12.12
CA ALA A 131 -3.33 -8.50 11.85
C ALA A 131 -2.68 -9.40 12.92
N GLY A 132 -2.03 -8.82 13.93
CA GLY A 132 -1.51 -9.59 15.06
C GLY A 132 0.00 -9.68 15.19
N TYR A 133 0.75 -9.10 14.25
CA TYR A 133 2.21 -9.08 14.37
C TYR A 133 2.63 -8.05 15.41
N THR A 134 3.66 -8.35 16.19
CA THR A 134 4.22 -7.40 17.14
C THR A 134 4.95 -6.28 16.39
N LYS A 135 5.15 -5.15 17.05
CA LYS A 135 5.87 -4.03 16.41
C LYS A 135 7.30 -4.43 16.01
N GLU A 136 7.98 -5.24 16.81
CA GLU A 136 9.31 -5.75 16.47
C GLU A 136 9.26 -6.59 15.19
N GLU A 137 8.31 -7.52 15.11
CA GLU A 137 8.13 -8.35 13.92
C GLU A 137 7.85 -7.48 12.69
N VAL A 138 7.02 -6.44 12.86
CA VAL A 138 6.66 -5.53 11.76
C VAL A 138 7.90 -4.81 11.22
N TYR A 139 8.74 -4.25 12.11
CA TYR A 139 9.99 -3.60 11.68
C TYR A 139 10.85 -4.57 10.85
N SER A 140 11.02 -5.79 11.34
CA SER A 140 11.82 -6.79 10.63
C SER A 140 11.28 -7.11 9.25
N LEU A 141 9.96 -7.33 9.16
CA LEU A 141 9.32 -7.71 7.90
C LEU A 141 9.34 -6.56 6.89
N VAL A 142 8.92 -5.36 7.32
CA VAL A 142 8.81 -4.21 6.44
C VAL A 142 10.19 -3.75 5.97
N GLN A 143 11.16 -3.65 6.87
CA GLN A 143 12.49 -3.18 6.52
C GLN A 143 13.30 -4.22 5.74
N TYR A 144 12.91 -5.49 5.79
CA TYR A 144 13.48 -6.50 4.90
C TYR A 144 13.15 -6.16 3.43
N ILE A 145 11.93 -5.72 3.15
CA ILE A 145 11.48 -5.37 1.80
C ILE A 145 11.96 -3.96 1.43
N ARG A 146 11.86 -3.01 2.37
CA ARG A 146 12.22 -1.59 2.18
C ARG A 146 13.06 -1.12 3.37
N PRO A 147 14.38 -1.24 3.27
CA PRO A 147 15.26 -0.89 4.41
C PRO A 147 15.07 0.54 4.94
N LYS A 148 14.62 1.47 4.09
CA LYS A 148 14.40 2.87 4.50
C LYS A 148 12.99 3.14 5.01
N ALA A 149 12.10 2.17 5.00
CA ALA A 149 10.76 2.34 5.55
C ALA A 149 10.83 2.51 7.06
N LEU A 150 9.90 3.27 7.62
CA LEU A 150 9.79 3.54 9.05
C LEU A 150 11.04 4.25 9.63
N THR A 151 11.73 5.02 8.80
CA THR A 151 12.89 5.83 9.22
C THR A 151 12.60 7.32 9.24
N ILE A 152 11.54 7.78 8.56
CA ILE A 152 11.07 9.17 8.63
C ILE A 152 10.42 9.35 10.00
N GLU A 153 10.93 10.32 10.78
CA GLU A 153 10.56 10.49 12.19
C GLU A 153 9.04 10.55 12.42
N LEU A 154 8.33 11.38 11.65
CA LEU A 154 6.88 11.53 11.82
C LEU A 154 6.14 10.20 11.56
N GLN A 155 6.59 9.43 10.58
CA GLN A 155 5.96 8.15 10.24
C GLN A 155 6.28 7.09 11.28
N LYS A 156 7.53 7.06 11.76
CA LYS A 156 7.96 6.15 12.80
C LYS A 156 7.19 6.40 14.10
N GLU A 157 7.07 7.65 14.51
CA GLU A 157 6.32 8.04 15.70
C GLU A 157 4.85 7.64 15.60
N TYR A 158 4.26 7.85 14.42
CA TYR A 158 2.88 7.45 14.19
C TYR A 158 2.70 5.95 14.40
N PHE A 159 3.59 5.15 13.80
CA PHE A 159 3.52 3.70 13.94
C PHE A 159 3.71 3.26 15.39
N GLU A 160 4.70 3.84 16.09
CA GLU A 160 4.97 3.45 17.48
C GLU A 160 3.81 3.79 18.41
N SER A 161 3.06 4.84 18.12
CA SER A 161 1.88 5.25 18.88
C SER A 161 0.60 4.54 18.45
N PHE A 162 0.64 3.82 17.34
CA PHE A 162 -0.54 3.19 16.76
C PHE A 162 -1.05 2.06 17.65
N SER A 163 -2.37 2.04 17.88
CA SER A 163 -3.07 0.99 18.61
C SER A 163 -4.06 0.30 17.68
N ARG A 164 -3.91 -0.99 17.59
CA ARG A 164 -4.83 -1.80 16.78
C ARG A 164 -6.19 -2.00 17.46
#